data_3c88eb6c624e0284628d4d5d520b5d95
#
_entry.id   3c88eb6c624e0284628d4d5d520b5d95
#
_cell.length_a   1.000
_cell.length_b   1.000
_cell.length_c   1.000
_cell.angle_alpha   90.00
_cell.angle_beta   90.00
_cell.angle_gamma   90.00
#
_symmetry.space_group_name_H-M   'P 1'
#
loop_
_entity.id
_entity.type
_entity.pdbx_description
1 polymer ?
#
loop_
_entity_poly.entity_id
_entity_poly.type
_entity_poly.pdbx_seq_one_letter_code
_entity_poly.pdbx_strand_id
1 'polypeptide(L)'
;MLPSFSRFLILSWIFMLAPMAFGDEKAAPATGSLPWWWDDAWWEQGQIPVPTNYSVETRWTSYKSGDTEIPALVVRPRGQGKFPAVLYMHGRRGLDDLIQLQVKRLAARGFVVLAPDIFQAHFIPPMPIEHDYKLEADVNRGVDALLSLPDVSTKKACFASQTRGGYFTLKVAVTFKRQEQDIACYVSWYPHWQDPNAPEAMQVYGYAPEADALKIPALIFIGEQEQYQRRRGIEEAVKNMEQLKRPVRLIIYPGVGRGFDFRPPTVRTFADDLASKDALQRAADFIRQHLQK
;
A
#
# COMPACT_ATOMS: atom_id res chain seq x y z
N MET A 1 -14.43 -88.59 5.12
CA MET A 1 -14.34 -87.71 3.98
C MET A 1 -14.27 -86.31 4.56
N LEU A 2 -13.08 -85.71 4.61
CA LEU A 2 -12.82 -84.38 5.08
C LEU A 2 -12.16 -83.56 3.91
N PRO A 3 -12.60 -82.39 3.57
CA PRO A 3 -11.94 -81.60 2.53
C PRO A 3 -10.82 -80.69 3.13
N SER A 4 -9.81 -80.60 2.35
CA SER A 4 -8.53 -79.92 2.45
C SER A 4 -8.69 -78.43 2.66
N PHE A 5 -8.01 -77.86 3.69
CA PHE A 5 -7.85 -76.42 3.91
C PHE A 5 -6.64 -75.95 3.11
N SER A 6 -6.93 -75.07 2.14
CA SER A 6 -5.92 -74.32 1.37
C SER A 6 -5.49 -73.10 2.18
N ARG A 7 -4.20 -73.00 2.49
CA ARG A 7 -3.60 -71.84 3.17
C ARG A 7 -3.38 -70.69 2.18
N PHE A 8 -4.11 -69.58 2.33
CA PHE A 8 -3.78 -68.36 1.65
C PHE A 8 -2.67 -67.63 2.42
N LEU A 9 -1.55 -67.42 1.79
CA LEU A 9 -0.48 -66.51 2.23
C LEU A 9 -0.90 -65.07 1.88
N ILE A 10 -1.14 -64.26 2.91
CA ILE A 10 -1.33 -62.82 2.75
C ILE A 10 0.06 -62.17 2.81
N LEU A 11 0.55 -61.75 1.63
CA LEU A 11 1.73 -60.89 1.53
C LEU A 11 1.34 -59.47 1.93
N SER A 12 1.73 -59.04 3.14
CA SER A 12 1.61 -57.66 3.59
C SER A 12 2.70 -56.82 2.93
N TRP A 13 2.28 -55.93 2.01
CA TRP A 13 3.14 -54.89 1.50
C TRP A 13 3.19 -53.78 2.51
N ILE A 14 4.31 -53.64 3.21
CA ILE A 14 4.61 -52.45 4.04
C ILE A 14 5.08 -51.37 3.08
N PHE A 15 4.21 -50.40 2.80
CA PHE A 15 4.62 -49.15 2.18
C PHE A 15 5.40 -48.32 3.21
N MET A 16 6.72 -48.28 3.09
CA MET A 16 7.54 -47.29 3.74
C MET A 16 7.25 -45.92 3.07
N LEU A 17 6.46 -45.10 3.74
CA LEU A 17 6.37 -43.67 3.44
C LEU A 17 7.71 -43.04 3.86
N ALA A 18 8.57 -42.77 2.90
CA ALA A 18 9.70 -41.87 3.11
C ALA A 18 9.16 -40.44 3.40
N PRO A 19 9.70 -39.73 4.38
CA PRO A 19 9.33 -38.34 4.58
C PRO A 19 9.80 -37.55 3.36
N MET A 20 8.85 -36.97 2.62
CA MET A 20 9.16 -35.92 1.65
C MET A 20 9.72 -34.72 2.44
N ALA A 21 11.03 -34.57 2.38
CA ALA A 21 11.66 -33.32 2.74
C ALA A 21 11.16 -32.27 1.72
N PHE A 22 10.26 -31.37 2.17
CA PHE A 22 10.03 -30.12 1.48
C PHE A 22 11.33 -29.32 1.61
N GLY A 23 12.21 -29.50 0.66
CA GLY A 23 13.34 -28.61 0.48
C GLY A 23 12.78 -27.22 0.21
N ASP A 24 13.31 -26.23 0.91
CA ASP A 24 13.19 -24.83 0.53
C ASP A 24 13.79 -24.67 -0.88
N GLU A 25 12.97 -24.90 -1.87
CA GLU A 25 13.31 -24.57 -3.25
C GLU A 25 13.32 -23.06 -3.33
N LYS A 26 14.51 -22.47 -3.19
CA LYS A 26 14.74 -21.10 -3.62
C LYS A 26 14.23 -21.03 -5.04
N ALA A 27 13.10 -20.35 -5.24
CA ALA A 27 12.59 -20.08 -6.58
C ALA A 27 13.76 -19.52 -7.39
N ALA A 28 14.19 -20.27 -8.40
CA ALA A 28 15.20 -19.82 -9.34
C ALA A 28 14.67 -18.53 -9.95
N PRO A 29 15.53 -17.52 -10.17
CA PRO A 29 15.10 -16.31 -10.86
C PRO A 29 14.53 -16.75 -12.21
N ALA A 30 13.32 -16.28 -12.50
CA ALA A 30 12.66 -16.57 -13.76
C ALA A 30 13.52 -16.02 -14.90
N THR A 31 14.44 -16.83 -15.41
CA THR A 31 15.14 -16.62 -16.67
C THR A 31 14.17 -16.99 -17.78
N GLY A 32 13.12 -16.24 -17.94
CA GLY A 32 12.08 -16.55 -18.89
C GLY A 32 11.81 -15.39 -19.82
N SER A 33 11.51 -15.73 -21.04
CA SER A 33 11.19 -14.86 -22.15
C SER A 33 9.94 -14.01 -22.01
N LEU A 34 9.23 -14.07 -20.90
CA LEU A 34 8.05 -13.26 -20.64
C LEU A 34 8.43 -11.98 -19.88
N PRO A 35 7.90 -10.84 -20.29
CA PRO A 35 8.09 -9.61 -19.56
C PRO A 35 7.63 -9.72 -18.10
N TRP A 36 8.38 -9.15 -17.16
CA TRP A 36 8.11 -9.21 -15.72
C TRP A 36 6.68 -8.76 -15.31
N TRP A 37 6.03 -7.94 -16.09
CA TRP A 37 4.64 -7.51 -15.88
C TRP A 37 3.59 -8.60 -16.13
N TRP A 38 4.00 -9.76 -16.67
CA TRP A 38 3.15 -10.93 -16.88
C TRP A 38 3.13 -11.86 -15.67
N ASP A 39 3.91 -11.55 -14.65
CA ASP A 39 4.09 -12.42 -13.49
C ASP A 39 2.92 -12.28 -12.51
N ASP A 40 2.03 -13.26 -12.50
CA ASP A 40 0.92 -13.33 -11.58
C ASP A 40 1.37 -13.47 -10.12
N ALA A 41 2.49 -14.15 -9.84
CA ALA A 41 3.03 -14.27 -8.49
C ALA A 41 3.40 -12.89 -7.91
N TRP A 42 3.88 -11.97 -8.72
CA TRP A 42 4.11 -10.61 -8.29
C TRP A 42 2.82 -9.89 -7.88
N TRP A 43 1.71 -10.11 -8.61
CA TRP A 43 0.41 -9.54 -8.27
C TRP A 43 -0.17 -10.11 -6.98
N GLU A 44 -0.12 -11.43 -6.82
CA GLU A 44 -0.73 -12.13 -5.69
C GLU A 44 0.14 -12.07 -4.43
N GLN A 45 1.45 -12.13 -4.56
CA GLN A 45 2.38 -12.23 -3.44
C GLN A 45 3.17 -10.96 -3.15
N GLY A 46 2.99 -9.91 -3.93
CA GLY A 46 3.77 -8.68 -3.82
C GLY A 46 5.24 -8.86 -4.19
N GLN A 47 5.55 -9.87 -5.00
CA GLN A 47 6.89 -10.14 -5.49
C GLN A 47 7.11 -9.51 -6.85
N ILE A 48 8.33 -9.09 -7.13
CA ILE A 48 8.77 -8.67 -8.46
C ILE A 48 9.99 -9.47 -8.88
N PRO A 49 10.12 -9.78 -10.17
CA PRO A 49 11.20 -10.65 -10.66
C PRO A 49 12.60 -10.05 -10.58
N VAL A 50 12.80 -8.75 -10.36
CA VAL A 50 14.13 -8.10 -10.48
C VAL A 50 14.28 -6.94 -9.50
N PRO A 51 15.47 -6.63 -9.11
CA PRO A 51 16.48 -7.30 -8.29
C PRO A 51 16.38 -6.97 -6.81
N THR A 52 15.33 -6.29 -6.37
CA THR A 52 15.16 -5.81 -5.00
C THR A 52 13.80 -6.14 -4.42
N ASN A 53 13.33 -7.34 -4.67
CA ASN A 53 12.10 -7.80 -4.06
C ASN A 53 12.40 -8.68 -2.84
N TYR A 54 11.81 -8.33 -1.71
CA TYR A 54 11.92 -9.10 -0.49
C TYR A 54 10.67 -9.95 -0.30
N SER A 55 10.83 -11.19 0.14
CA SER A 55 9.73 -11.88 0.80
C SER A 55 9.36 -11.09 2.06
N VAL A 56 8.07 -11.00 2.35
CA VAL A 56 7.59 -10.16 3.45
C VAL A 56 7.00 -11.00 4.57
N GLU A 57 7.00 -10.44 5.76
CA GLU A 57 6.26 -10.93 6.91
C GLU A 57 5.26 -9.87 7.36
N THR A 58 4.15 -10.35 7.89
CA THR A 58 2.99 -9.54 8.26
C THR A 58 2.66 -9.78 9.72
N ARG A 59 2.42 -8.71 10.47
CA ARG A 59 1.90 -8.81 11.83
C ARG A 59 0.87 -7.72 12.08
N TRP A 60 -0.13 -8.05 12.89
CA TRP A 60 -1.03 -7.04 13.46
C TRP A 60 -0.46 -6.50 14.76
N THR A 61 -0.65 -5.22 14.97
CA THR A 61 -0.32 -4.49 16.20
C THR A 61 -1.41 -3.47 16.47
N SER A 62 -1.26 -2.70 17.52
CA SER A 62 -2.13 -1.56 17.79
C SER A 62 -1.32 -0.42 18.42
N TYR A 63 -1.89 0.77 18.41
CA TYR A 63 -1.38 1.94 19.11
C TYR A 63 -2.52 2.78 19.67
N LYS A 64 -2.24 3.57 20.70
CA LYS A 64 -3.24 4.46 21.31
C LYS A 64 -3.32 5.81 20.61
N SER A 65 -4.55 6.26 20.36
CA SER A 65 -4.90 7.61 19.96
C SER A 65 -5.96 8.15 20.92
N GLY A 66 -5.56 8.98 21.88
CA GLY A 66 -6.41 9.28 23.04
C GLY A 66 -6.77 7.99 23.79
N ASP A 67 -8.06 7.78 24.00
CA ASP A 67 -8.60 6.58 24.67
C ASP A 67 -8.85 5.42 23.70
N THR A 68 -8.75 5.64 22.38
CA THR A 68 -9.01 4.62 21.37
C THR A 68 -7.75 3.84 21.03
N GLU A 69 -7.90 2.52 20.94
CA GLU A 69 -6.87 1.62 20.46
C GLU A 69 -7.05 1.40 18.95
N ILE A 70 -6.06 1.78 18.17
CA ILE A 70 -6.10 1.73 16.71
C ILE A 70 -5.35 0.47 16.24
N PRO A 71 -6.04 -0.52 15.67
CA PRO A 71 -5.39 -1.65 15.04
C PRO A 71 -4.56 -1.20 13.84
N ALA A 72 -3.42 -1.83 13.63
CA ALA A 72 -2.56 -1.51 12.51
C ALA A 72 -1.87 -2.76 11.96
N LEU A 73 -1.82 -2.85 10.64
CA LEU A 73 -1.06 -3.87 9.92
C LEU A 73 0.38 -3.39 9.76
N VAL A 74 1.34 -4.19 10.21
CA VAL A 74 2.76 -3.97 9.92
C VAL A 74 3.23 -5.03 8.96
N VAL A 75 3.79 -4.60 7.84
CA VAL A 75 4.43 -5.47 6.86
C VAL A 75 5.88 -5.01 6.66
N ARG A 76 6.81 -5.97 6.68
CA ARG A 76 8.23 -5.68 6.51
C ARG A 76 8.94 -6.79 5.70
N PRO A 77 10.11 -6.52 5.13
CA PRO A 77 10.95 -7.57 4.61
C PRO A 77 11.27 -8.63 5.68
N ARG A 78 11.21 -9.90 5.30
CA ARG A 78 11.51 -11.02 6.17
C ARG A 78 13.01 -11.07 6.50
N GLY A 79 13.33 -11.53 7.69
CA GLY A 79 14.71 -11.70 8.15
C GLY A 79 15.17 -10.58 9.07
N GLN A 80 16.47 -10.57 9.34
CA GLN A 80 17.08 -9.58 10.23
C GLN A 80 17.42 -8.30 9.47
N GLY A 81 17.29 -7.17 10.14
CA GLY A 81 17.62 -5.86 9.59
C GLY A 81 16.54 -4.81 9.87
N LYS A 82 16.93 -3.57 9.67
CA LYS A 82 16.04 -2.42 9.78
C LYS A 82 15.83 -1.81 8.39
N PHE A 83 14.63 -1.30 8.14
CA PHE A 83 14.24 -0.76 6.85
C PHE A 83 13.60 0.62 7.00
N PRO A 84 13.62 1.45 5.93
CA PRO A 84 12.98 2.76 5.94
C PRO A 84 11.48 2.67 6.20
N ALA A 85 10.93 3.71 6.85
CA ALA A 85 9.56 3.76 7.34
C ALA A 85 8.58 4.36 6.33
N VAL A 86 7.45 3.70 6.12
CA VAL A 86 6.33 4.21 5.34
C VAL A 86 5.02 4.05 6.11
N LEU A 87 4.24 5.12 6.26
CA LEU A 87 2.86 5.04 6.70
C LEU A 87 1.95 4.94 5.48
N TYR A 88 1.20 3.86 5.40
CA TYR A 88 0.24 3.63 4.30
C TYR A 88 -1.18 3.90 4.76
N MET A 89 -1.87 4.83 4.09
CA MET A 89 -3.23 5.20 4.47
C MET A 89 -4.24 4.75 3.41
N HIS A 90 -5.17 3.89 3.82
CA HIS A 90 -6.25 3.39 3.00
C HIS A 90 -7.29 4.48 2.66
N GLY A 91 -8.09 4.23 1.62
CA GLY A 91 -9.24 5.06 1.26
C GLY A 91 -10.53 4.61 1.96
N ARG A 92 -11.68 4.89 1.30
CA ARG A 92 -13.01 4.55 1.83
C ARG A 92 -13.28 3.04 1.98
N ARG A 93 -12.52 2.20 1.29
CA ARG A 93 -12.64 0.74 1.42
C ARG A 93 -12.25 0.21 2.80
N GLY A 94 -11.49 0.97 3.56
CA GLY A 94 -10.84 0.46 4.76
C GLY A 94 -9.58 -0.34 4.39
N LEU A 95 -9.08 -1.13 5.33
CA LEU A 95 -7.90 -1.98 5.16
C LEU A 95 -8.29 -3.40 4.73
N ASP A 96 -9.02 -3.51 3.61
CA ASP A 96 -9.42 -4.80 3.04
C ASP A 96 -8.24 -5.57 2.39
N ASP A 97 -8.49 -6.81 1.95
CA ASP A 97 -7.45 -7.69 1.41
C ASP A 97 -6.73 -7.08 0.20
N LEU A 98 -7.45 -6.34 -0.66
CA LEU A 98 -6.83 -5.69 -1.82
C LEU A 98 -5.90 -4.55 -1.39
N ILE A 99 -6.26 -3.80 -0.37
CA ILE A 99 -5.40 -2.75 0.19
C ILE A 99 -4.23 -3.36 0.96
N GLN A 100 -4.46 -4.42 1.74
CA GLN A 100 -3.38 -5.16 2.40
C GLN A 100 -2.36 -5.70 1.40
N LEU A 101 -2.81 -6.14 0.22
CA LEU A 101 -1.92 -6.57 -0.85
C LEU A 101 -1.04 -5.42 -1.37
N GLN A 102 -1.57 -4.18 -1.49
CA GLN A 102 -0.75 -3.02 -1.84
C GLN A 102 0.30 -2.71 -0.77
N VAL A 103 -0.07 -2.82 0.52
CA VAL A 103 0.87 -2.68 1.64
C VAL A 103 2.00 -3.71 1.54
N LYS A 104 1.68 -4.98 1.26
CA LYS A 104 2.66 -6.06 1.05
C LYS A 104 3.58 -5.78 -0.14
N ARG A 105 3.03 -5.33 -1.27
CA ARG A 105 3.80 -4.97 -2.47
C ARG A 105 4.78 -3.84 -2.22
N LEU A 106 4.37 -2.83 -1.46
CA LEU A 106 5.25 -1.72 -1.09
C LEU A 106 6.34 -2.19 -0.11
N ALA A 107 5.98 -2.99 0.91
CA ALA A 107 6.95 -3.55 1.85
C ALA A 107 7.98 -4.47 1.15
N ALA A 108 7.55 -5.23 0.14
CA ALA A 108 8.43 -6.07 -0.68
C ALA A 108 9.52 -5.26 -1.43
N ARG A 109 9.37 -3.95 -1.52
CA ARG A 109 10.38 -3.03 -2.06
C ARG A 109 11.45 -2.61 -1.03
N GLY A 110 11.42 -3.16 0.17
CA GLY A 110 12.42 -2.90 1.21
C GLY A 110 12.02 -1.82 2.21
N PHE A 111 10.75 -1.78 2.61
CA PHE A 111 10.23 -0.83 3.60
C PHE A 111 9.56 -1.53 4.77
N VAL A 112 9.62 -0.93 5.95
CA VAL A 112 8.65 -1.20 7.01
C VAL A 112 7.42 -0.35 6.74
N VAL A 113 6.29 -0.98 6.48
CA VAL A 113 5.03 -0.30 6.18
C VAL A 113 4.05 -0.53 7.32
N LEU A 114 3.57 0.54 7.94
CA LEU A 114 2.48 0.51 8.91
C LEU A 114 1.23 1.06 8.24
N ALA A 115 0.15 0.29 8.27
CA ALA A 115 -1.17 0.69 7.76
C ALA A 115 -2.20 0.63 8.90
N PRO A 116 -2.63 1.78 9.45
CA PRO A 116 -3.66 1.81 10.49
C PRO A 116 -5.03 1.47 9.90
N ASP A 117 -5.84 0.72 10.66
CA ASP A 117 -7.25 0.47 10.36
C ASP A 117 -8.12 1.37 11.23
N ILE A 118 -8.20 2.64 10.85
CA ILE A 118 -8.98 3.64 11.60
C ILE A 118 -10.48 3.38 11.53
N PHE A 119 -10.97 2.65 10.53
CA PHE A 119 -12.39 2.34 10.43
C PHE A 119 -12.77 1.22 11.41
N GLN A 120 -11.95 0.17 11.50
CA GLN A 120 -12.17 -0.90 12.49
C GLN A 120 -12.14 -0.34 13.92
N ALA A 121 -11.21 0.56 14.21
CA ALA A 121 -11.08 1.18 15.54
C ALA A 121 -12.36 1.88 16.02
N HIS A 122 -13.12 2.44 15.09
CA HIS A 122 -14.34 3.23 15.38
C HIS A 122 -15.62 2.55 14.90
N PHE A 123 -15.56 1.25 14.55
CA PHE A 123 -16.72 0.48 14.04
C PHE A 123 -17.39 1.13 12.83
N ILE A 124 -16.61 1.82 12.00
CA ILE A 124 -17.09 2.48 10.78
C ILE A 124 -17.15 1.43 9.66
N PRO A 125 -18.32 1.21 9.05
CA PRO A 125 -18.44 0.28 7.95
C PRO A 125 -17.63 0.78 6.72
N PRO A 126 -17.18 -0.13 5.84
CA PRO A 126 -16.54 0.25 4.59
C PRO A 126 -17.41 1.20 3.74
N MET A 127 -16.75 2.05 2.97
CA MET A 127 -17.37 3.01 2.06
C MET A 127 -18.18 4.14 2.73
N PRO A 128 -17.75 4.70 3.90
CA PRO A 128 -18.46 5.81 4.52
C PRO A 128 -18.59 7.00 3.55
N ILE A 129 -19.75 7.61 3.51
CA ILE A 129 -19.98 8.82 2.68
C ILE A 129 -19.29 10.01 3.36
N GLU A 130 -19.60 10.24 4.62
CA GLU A 130 -19.04 11.32 5.41
C GLU A 130 -17.58 11.06 5.80
N HIS A 131 -16.87 12.11 6.09
CA HIS A 131 -15.53 12.08 6.64
C HIS A 131 -15.59 12.57 8.10
N ASP A 132 -15.16 11.71 9.01
CA ASP A 132 -14.98 12.13 10.40
C ASP A 132 -13.57 12.71 10.57
N TYR A 133 -13.51 14.03 10.80
CA TYR A 133 -12.25 14.76 10.98
C TYR A 133 -11.46 14.30 12.23
N LYS A 134 -12.11 13.65 13.20
CA LYS A 134 -11.43 13.12 14.38
C LYS A 134 -10.45 12.01 14.04
N LEU A 135 -10.72 11.27 12.97
CA LEU A 135 -9.84 10.19 12.50
C LEU A 135 -8.46 10.70 12.00
N GLU A 136 -8.35 11.99 11.70
CA GLU A 136 -7.06 12.59 11.31
C GLU A 136 -6.04 12.51 12.46
N ALA A 137 -6.50 12.63 13.70
CA ALA A 137 -5.64 12.49 14.88
C ALA A 137 -5.11 11.06 15.02
N ASP A 138 -5.91 10.06 14.66
CA ASP A 138 -5.50 8.65 14.70
C ASP A 138 -4.39 8.38 13.68
N VAL A 139 -4.53 8.90 12.47
CA VAL A 139 -3.48 8.78 11.44
C VAL A 139 -2.21 9.51 11.87
N ASN A 140 -2.35 10.68 12.50
CA ASN A 140 -1.22 11.42 13.06
C ASN A 140 -0.47 10.61 14.12
N ARG A 141 -1.17 9.94 15.06
CA ARG A 141 -0.56 9.04 16.05
C ARG A 141 0.09 7.81 15.43
N GLY A 142 -0.42 7.36 14.28
CA GLY A 142 0.19 6.29 13.49
C GLY A 142 1.62 6.59 13.05
N VAL A 143 1.97 7.87 12.85
CA VAL A 143 3.36 8.28 12.55
C VAL A 143 4.28 7.99 13.73
N ASP A 144 3.86 8.35 14.95
CA ASP A 144 4.64 8.07 16.17
C ASP A 144 4.82 6.56 16.37
N ALA A 145 3.73 5.81 16.19
CA ALA A 145 3.75 4.35 16.31
C ALA A 145 4.70 3.71 15.30
N LEU A 146 4.66 4.14 14.04
CA LEU A 146 5.56 3.64 12.99
C LEU A 146 7.03 3.91 13.34
N LEU A 147 7.37 5.14 13.69
CA LEU A 147 8.75 5.54 13.95
C LEU A 147 9.32 4.92 15.25
N SER A 148 8.46 4.45 16.16
CA SER A 148 8.85 3.72 17.35
C SER A 148 9.13 2.23 17.14
N LEU A 149 8.79 1.68 15.95
CA LEU A 149 9.02 0.26 15.68
C LEU A 149 10.52 -0.08 15.66
N PRO A 150 10.92 -1.19 16.29
CA PRO A 150 12.33 -1.58 16.39
C PRO A 150 12.97 -1.90 15.02
N ASP A 151 12.14 -2.23 14.05
CA ASP A 151 12.55 -2.60 12.69
C ASP A 151 12.78 -1.40 11.76
N VAL A 152 12.49 -0.19 12.22
CA VAL A 152 12.66 1.04 11.45
C VAL A 152 14.08 1.55 11.52
N SER A 153 14.66 1.89 10.35
CA SER A 153 16.03 2.40 10.23
C SER A 153 16.11 3.93 10.11
N THR A 154 15.00 4.60 9.77
CA THR A 154 14.99 6.04 9.48
C THR A 154 14.35 6.85 10.60
N LYS A 155 14.81 8.08 10.78
CA LYS A 155 14.22 9.04 11.73
C LYS A 155 12.96 9.72 11.16
N LYS A 156 12.77 9.62 9.85
CA LYS A 156 11.62 10.15 9.14
C LYS A 156 10.90 9.03 8.40
N ALA A 157 9.62 9.24 8.13
CA ALA A 157 8.80 8.37 7.30
C ALA A 157 8.38 9.08 6.02
N CYS A 158 7.88 8.34 5.03
CA CYS A 158 7.10 8.87 3.93
C CYS A 158 5.64 8.42 4.05
N PHE A 159 4.73 9.23 3.54
CA PHE A 159 3.35 8.80 3.33
C PHE A 159 3.20 8.06 2.02
N ALA A 160 2.41 7.00 2.04
CA ALA A 160 1.83 6.34 0.87
C ALA A 160 0.33 6.24 1.08
N SER A 161 -0.50 6.59 0.11
CA SER A 161 -1.94 6.67 0.34
C SER A 161 -2.74 6.48 -0.95
N GLN A 162 -4.01 6.09 -0.80
CA GLN A 162 -4.96 5.96 -1.90
C GLN A 162 -6.24 6.72 -1.62
N THR A 163 -6.83 7.29 -2.64
CA THR A 163 -8.17 7.92 -2.60
C THR A 163 -8.32 8.90 -1.42
N ARG A 164 -9.29 8.68 -0.51
CA ARG A 164 -9.50 9.50 0.69
C ARG A 164 -8.30 9.45 1.66
N GLY A 165 -7.51 8.38 1.62
CA GLY A 165 -6.24 8.30 2.35
C GLY A 165 -5.29 9.44 2.00
N GLY A 166 -5.34 9.93 0.75
CA GLY A 166 -4.59 11.12 0.33
C GLY A 166 -5.02 12.40 1.06
N TYR A 167 -6.30 12.55 1.39
CA TYR A 167 -6.77 13.66 2.23
C TYR A 167 -6.25 13.54 3.66
N PHE A 168 -6.40 12.36 4.29
CA PHE A 168 -5.88 12.12 5.63
C PHE A 168 -4.38 12.43 5.75
N THR A 169 -3.57 11.89 4.83
CA THR A 169 -2.11 12.12 4.87
C THR A 169 -1.72 13.56 4.55
N LEU A 170 -2.49 14.25 3.72
CA LEU A 170 -2.32 15.67 3.45
C LEU A 170 -2.58 16.51 4.71
N LYS A 171 -3.67 16.24 5.42
CA LYS A 171 -4.00 16.90 6.70
C LYS A 171 -2.91 16.62 7.74
N VAL A 172 -2.45 15.39 7.87
CA VAL A 172 -1.39 15.04 8.82
C VAL A 172 -0.07 15.74 8.47
N ALA A 173 0.29 15.78 7.20
CA ALA A 173 1.50 16.48 6.77
C ALA A 173 1.48 17.96 7.10
N VAL A 174 0.36 18.65 6.82
CA VAL A 174 0.26 20.09 6.84
C VAL A 174 -0.38 20.62 8.14
N THR A 175 -1.60 20.18 8.45
CA THR A 175 -2.36 20.70 9.62
C THR A 175 -1.71 20.24 10.93
N PHE A 176 -1.25 19.00 11.01
CA PHE A 176 -0.49 18.49 12.16
C PHE A 176 1.02 18.78 12.07
N LYS A 177 1.47 19.49 11.03
CA LYS A 177 2.85 19.97 10.83
C LYS A 177 3.91 18.88 10.77
N ARG A 178 3.53 17.63 10.42
CA ARG A 178 4.49 16.53 10.32
C ARG A 178 5.51 16.72 9.22
N GLN A 179 5.19 17.46 8.16
CA GLN A 179 6.15 17.82 7.11
C GLN A 179 7.34 18.64 7.62
N GLU A 180 7.20 19.33 8.77
CA GLU A 180 8.27 20.12 9.38
C GLU A 180 9.14 19.26 10.32
N GLN A 181 8.68 18.07 10.70
CA GLN A 181 9.29 17.23 11.72
C GLN A 181 9.86 15.93 11.11
N ASP A 182 8.99 14.99 10.84
CA ASP A 182 9.33 13.59 10.66
C ASP A 182 8.71 12.93 9.41
N ILE A 183 8.06 13.70 8.55
CA ILE A 183 7.62 13.23 7.22
C ILE A 183 8.50 13.85 6.14
N ALA A 184 9.18 12.98 5.38
CA ALA A 184 10.13 13.38 4.36
C ALA A 184 9.54 13.46 2.96
N CYS A 185 8.50 12.69 2.66
CA CYS A 185 7.84 12.70 1.35
C CYS A 185 6.37 12.23 1.40
N TYR A 186 5.65 12.57 0.35
CA TYR A 186 4.24 12.27 0.16
C TYR A 186 4.04 11.55 -1.17
N VAL A 187 3.46 10.35 -1.15
CA VAL A 187 3.10 9.59 -2.34
C VAL A 187 1.62 9.27 -2.29
N SER A 188 0.89 9.53 -3.38
CA SER A 188 -0.54 9.20 -3.39
C SER A 188 -1.04 8.77 -4.75
N TRP A 189 -1.82 7.70 -4.76
CA TRP A 189 -2.53 7.19 -5.92
C TRP A 189 -3.92 7.80 -5.96
N TYR A 190 -4.25 8.51 -7.03
CA TYR A 190 -5.56 9.16 -7.28
C TYR A 190 -6.18 9.75 -6.01
N PRO A 191 -5.47 10.69 -5.32
CA PRO A 191 -5.92 11.23 -4.05
C PRO A 191 -7.28 11.91 -4.17
N HIS A 192 -8.02 11.89 -3.08
CA HIS A 192 -9.17 12.77 -2.91
C HIS A 192 -8.67 14.01 -2.17
N TRP A 193 -8.30 15.03 -2.91
CA TRP A 193 -7.77 16.30 -2.34
C TRP A 193 -8.83 17.36 -2.12
N GLN A 194 -10.09 17.09 -2.35
CA GLN A 194 -11.19 17.95 -1.91
C GLN A 194 -11.57 17.60 -0.47
N ASP A 195 -12.11 18.57 0.26
CA ASP A 195 -12.77 18.26 1.53
C ASP A 195 -13.93 17.29 1.28
N PRO A 196 -13.92 16.10 1.86
CA PRO A 196 -14.94 15.10 1.58
C PRO A 196 -16.36 15.49 2.01
N ASN A 197 -16.50 16.41 2.95
CA ASN A 197 -17.80 16.90 3.45
C ASN A 197 -18.22 18.22 2.79
N ALA A 198 -17.40 18.81 1.93
CA ALA A 198 -17.77 20.02 1.23
C ALA A 198 -18.96 19.78 0.27
N PRO A 199 -19.82 20.77 0.03
CA PRO A 199 -20.86 20.69 -0.98
C PRO A 199 -20.30 20.27 -2.36
N GLU A 200 -21.08 19.57 -3.15
CA GLU A 200 -20.64 19.01 -4.45
C GLU A 200 -19.99 20.06 -5.36
N ALA A 201 -20.58 21.26 -5.46
CA ALA A 201 -20.01 22.35 -6.24
C ALA A 201 -18.57 22.70 -5.79
N MET A 202 -18.33 22.72 -4.49
CA MET A 202 -16.98 22.95 -3.94
C MET A 202 -16.02 21.81 -4.26
N GLN A 203 -16.52 20.56 -4.29
CA GLN A 203 -15.69 19.41 -4.66
C GLN A 203 -15.37 19.37 -6.16
N VAL A 204 -16.21 19.97 -7.02
CA VAL A 204 -15.95 20.04 -8.46
C VAL A 204 -14.91 21.12 -8.79
N TYR A 205 -14.99 22.28 -8.12
CA TYR A 205 -14.23 23.48 -8.48
C TYR A 205 -13.11 23.84 -7.50
N GLY A 206 -12.93 23.10 -6.43
CA GLY A 206 -11.93 23.39 -5.43
C GLY A 206 -11.15 22.15 -4.99
N TYR A 207 -10.11 22.42 -4.22
CA TYR A 207 -9.32 21.42 -3.51
C TYR A 207 -8.94 21.95 -2.13
N ALA A 208 -8.48 21.06 -1.26
CA ALA A 208 -8.09 21.44 0.10
C ALA A 208 -6.87 22.37 0.09
N PRO A 209 -6.90 23.49 0.81
CA PRO A 209 -5.81 24.47 0.83
C PRO A 209 -4.48 23.91 1.36
N GLU A 210 -4.53 22.80 2.06
CA GLU A 210 -3.35 22.06 2.50
C GLU A 210 -2.47 21.61 1.33
N ALA A 211 -3.03 21.40 0.13
CA ALA A 211 -2.24 21.06 -1.05
C ALA A 211 -1.22 22.16 -1.37
N ASP A 212 -1.62 23.44 -1.33
CA ASP A 212 -0.74 24.59 -1.56
C ASP A 212 0.32 24.74 -0.46
N ALA A 213 -0.03 24.33 0.76
CA ALA A 213 0.83 24.40 1.93
C ALA A 213 1.78 23.21 2.07
N LEU A 214 1.65 22.18 1.23
CA LEU A 214 2.54 21.01 1.24
C LEU A 214 3.91 21.42 0.68
N LYS A 215 4.96 21.30 1.50
CA LYS A 215 6.33 21.73 1.18
C LYS A 215 7.30 20.57 0.93
N ILE A 216 6.95 19.38 1.39
CA ILE A 216 7.77 18.18 1.17
C ILE A 216 7.58 17.64 -0.26
N PRO A 217 8.56 16.91 -0.79
CA PRO A 217 8.43 16.26 -2.10
C PRO A 217 7.18 15.41 -2.21
N ALA A 218 6.42 15.60 -3.28
CA ALA A 218 5.16 14.91 -3.52
C ALA A 218 5.14 14.23 -4.90
N LEU A 219 4.70 12.97 -4.93
CA LEU A 219 4.53 12.17 -6.14
C LEU A 219 3.09 11.68 -6.22
N ILE A 220 2.39 12.06 -7.27
CA ILE A 220 0.97 11.80 -7.45
C ILE A 220 0.76 10.97 -8.71
N PHE A 221 -0.07 9.93 -8.61
CA PHE A 221 -0.45 9.08 -9.72
C PHE A 221 -1.95 9.15 -9.97
N ILE A 222 -2.35 9.35 -11.21
CA ILE A 222 -3.75 9.23 -11.64
C ILE A 222 -3.84 8.48 -12.95
N GLY A 223 -5.01 7.93 -13.25
CA GLY A 223 -5.32 7.45 -14.60
C GLY A 223 -5.87 8.57 -15.47
N GLU A 224 -5.67 8.46 -16.78
CA GLU A 224 -6.24 9.39 -17.77
C GLU A 224 -7.77 9.45 -17.67
N GLN A 225 -8.40 8.32 -17.34
CA GLN A 225 -9.85 8.17 -17.18
C GLN A 225 -10.30 8.34 -15.71
N GLU A 226 -9.59 9.14 -14.93
CA GLU A 226 -10.01 9.50 -13.57
C GLU A 226 -11.35 10.25 -13.62
N GLN A 227 -12.16 10.17 -12.56
CA GLN A 227 -13.38 10.93 -12.42
C GLN A 227 -13.13 12.42 -12.63
N TYR A 228 -13.94 13.07 -13.46
CA TYR A 228 -13.73 14.46 -13.89
C TYR A 228 -13.43 15.41 -12.73
N GLN A 229 -14.29 15.44 -11.72
CA GLN A 229 -14.11 16.34 -10.58
C GLN A 229 -12.84 16.05 -9.76
N ARG A 230 -12.42 14.78 -9.69
CA ARG A 230 -11.19 14.39 -8.99
C ARG A 230 -9.95 14.78 -9.79
N ARG A 231 -9.95 14.46 -11.06
CA ARG A 231 -8.86 14.80 -11.97
C ARG A 231 -8.62 16.30 -12.02
N ARG A 232 -9.70 17.08 -12.23
CA ARG A 232 -9.64 18.52 -12.27
C ARG A 232 -9.02 19.12 -10.99
N GLY A 233 -9.51 18.72 -9.81
CA GLY A 233 -8.99 19.23 -8.55
C GLY A 233 -7.52 18.87 -8.33
N ILE A 234 -7.08 17.68 -8.74
CA ILE A 234 -5.67 17.27 -8.65
C ILE A 234 -4.80 18.10 -9.62
N GLU A 235 -5.22 18.24 -10.89
CA GLU A 235 -4.46 19.00 -11.89
C GLU A 235 -4.36 20.48 -11.52
N GLU A 236 -5.42 21.10 -11.00
CA GLU A 236 -5.40 22.49 -10.51
C GLU A 236 -4.49 22.64 -9.30
N ALA A 237 -4.57 21.75 -8.32
CA ALA A 237 -3.70 21.76 -7.16
C ALA A 237 -2.22 21.64 -7.56
N VAL A 238 -1.90 20.66 -8.41
CA VAL A 238 -0.52 20.45 -8.89
C VAL A 238 0.00 21.69 -9.63
N LYS A 239 -0.80 22.26 -10.53
CA LYS A 239 -0.44 23.49 -11.26
C LYS A 239 -0.13 24.64 -10.31
N ASN A 240 -0.96 24.82 -9.26
CA ASN A 240 -0.72 25.85 -8.26
C ASN A 240 0.52 25.57 -7.40
N MET A 241 0.72 24.31 -7.01
CA MET A 241 1.92 23.89 -6.31
C MET A 241 3.20 24.17 -7.13
N GLU A 242 3.17 23.93 -8.45
CA GLU A 242 4.28 24.25 -9.36
C GLU A 242 4.54 25.77 -9.42
N GLN A 243 3.49 26.59 -9.51
CA GLN A 243 3.61 28.07 -9.45
C GLN A 243 4.22 28.54 -8.12
N LEU A 244 3.87 27.88 -7.02
CA LEU A 244 4.45 28.10 -5.70
C LEU A 244 5.83 27.47 -5.51
N LYS A 245 6.41 26.89 -6.57
CA LYS A 245 7.70 26.18 -6.58
C LYS A 245 7.78 25.04 -5.54
N ARG A 246 6.67 24.34 -5.32
CA ARG A 246 6.63 23.15 -4.49
C ARG A 246 7.21 21.95 -5.27
N PRO A 247 7.92 21.05 -4.61
CA PRO A 247 8.50 19.88 -5.27
C PRO A 247 7.43 18.78 -5.50
N VAL A 248 6.55 19.01 -6.46
CA VAL A 248 5.46 18.09 -6.84
C VAL A 248 5.71 17.48 -8.21
N ARG A 249 5.30 16.25 -8.38
CA ARG A 249 5.27 15.55 -9.67
C ARG A 249 3.97 14.78 -9.82
N LEU A 250 3.25 15.05 -10.92
CA LEU A 250 2.06 14.31 -11.33
C LEU A 250 2.41 13.36 -12.49
N ILE A 251 1.97 12.11 -12.38
CA ILE A 251 2.05 11.11 -13.45
C ILE A 251 0.64 10.68 -13.81
N ILE A 252 0.31 10.82 -15.08
CA ILE A 252 -0.98 10.43 -15.64
C ILE A 252 -0.78 9.22 -16.54
N TYR A 253 -1.41 8.09 -16.19
CA TYR A 253 -1.31 6.87 -16.97
C TYR A 253 -2.40 6.79 -18.03
N PRO A 254 -2.02 6.59 -19.31
CA PRO A 254 -3.00 6.51 -20.40
C PRO A 254 -3.85 5.23 -20.30
N GLY A 255 -5.11 5.34 -20.69
CA GLY A 255 -6.03 4.21 -20.82
C GLY A 255 -6.53 3.59 -19.54
N VAL A 256 -6.16 4.11 -18.36
CA VAL A 256 -6.60 3.57 -17.07
C VAL A 256 -7.45 4.58 -16.30
N GLY A 257 -8.34 4.05 -15.46
CA GLY A 257 -9.19 4.83 -14.57
C GLY A 257 -8.74 4.76 -13.12
N ARG A 258 -9.57 5.29 -12.23
CA ARG A 258 -9.36 5.24 -10.79
C ARG A 258 -9.25 3.79 -10.29
N GLY A 259 -8.34 3.53 -9.36
CA GLY A 259 -8.20 2.22 -8.74
C GLY A 259 -7.48 1.18 -9.62
N PHE A 260 -6.66 1.60 -10.57
CA PHE A 260 -5.97 0.72 -11.49
C PHE A 260 -5.06 -0.31 -10.79
N ASP A 261 -4.54 0.00 -9.61
CA ASP A 261 -3.57 -0.82 -8.88
C ASP A 261 -4.21 -1.86 -7.93
N PHE A 262 -5.52 -1.80 -7.69
CA PHE A 262 -6.24 -2.79 -6.87
C PHE A 262 -7.44 -3.43 -7.59
N ARG A 263 -7.49 -3.40 -8.91
CA ARG A 263 -8.54 -4.10 -9.65
C ARG A 263 -8.36 -5.61 -9.54
N PRO A 264 -9.42 -6.36 -9.25
CA PRO A 264 -9.36 -7.80 -9.23
C PRO A 264 -9.02 -8.36 -10.62
N PRO A 265 -8.41 -9.56 -10.71
CA PRO A 265 -7.98 -10.14 -11.99
C PRO A 265 -9.08 -10.21 -13.05
N THR A 266 -10.32 -10.40 -12.63
CA THR A 266 -11.49 -10.54 -13.53
C THR A 266 -11.84 -9.27 -14.32
N VAL A 267 -11.41 -8.10 -13.86
CA VAL A 267 -11.72 -6.79 -14.51
C VAL A 267 -10.47 -5.95 -14.77
N ARG A 268 -9.29 -6.47 -14.42
CA ARG A 268 -8.01 -5.80 -14.62
C ARG A 268 -7.61 -5.85 -16.09
N THR A 269 -7.32 -4.70 -16.67
CA THR A 269 -6.81 -4.59 -18.03
C THR A 269 -5.29 -4.67 -18.06
N PHE A 270 -4.72 -4.88 -19.26
CA PHE A 270 -3.27 -4.79 -19.44
C PHE A 270 -2.71 -3.40 -19.09
N ALA A 271 -3.46 -2.34 -19.42
CA ALA A 271 -3.08 -0.97 -19.05
C ALA A 271 -3.06 -0.78 -17.52
N ASP A 272 -4.06 -1.35 -16.80
CA ASP A 272 -4.05 -1.33 -15.32
C ASP A 272 -2.83 -2.03 -14.76
N ASP A 273 -2.44 -3.18 -15.34
CA ASP A 273 -1.27 -3.95 -14.92
C ASP A 273 0.02 -3.16 -15.08
N LEU A 274 0.24 -2.57 -16.26
CA LEU A 274 1.42 -1.75 -16.54
C LEU A 274 1.48 -0.52 -15.62
N ALA A 275 0.38 0.21 -15.51
CA ALA A 275 0.30 1.41 -14.68
C ALA A 275 0.59 1.09 -13.20
N SER A 276 0.04 -0.01 -12.69
CA SER A 276 0.25 -0.44 -11.30
C SER A 276 1.72 -0.76 -11.02
N LYS A 277 2.35 -1.50 -11.91
CA LYS A 277 3.75 -1.92 -11.78
C LYS A 277 4.70 -0.73 -11.85
N ASP A 278 4.50 0.15 -12.83
CA ASP A 278 5.30 1.37 -12.98
C ASP A 278 5.09 2.32 -11.80
N ALA A 279 3.84 2.56 -11.38
CA ALA A 279 3.55 3.43 -10.24
C ALA A 279 4.19 2.93 -8.94
N LEU A 280 4.13 1.62 -8.68
CA LEU A 280 4.74 1.03 -7.50
C LEU A 280 6.27 1.15 -7.53
N GLN A 281 6.90 0.93 -8.70
CA GLN A 281 8.35 1.08 -8.84
C GLN A 281 8.78 2.53 -8.63
N ARG A 282 8.12 3.48 -9.28
CA ARG A 282 8.40 4.92 -9.11
C ARG A 282 8.18 5.38 -7.67
N ALA A 283 7.11 4.91 -7.02
CA ALA A 283 6.85 5.20 -5.62
C ALA A 283 7.99 4.72 -4.72
N ALA A 284 8.42 3.46 -4.90
CA ALA A 284 9.52 2.89 -4.13
C ALA A 284 10.83 3.65 -4.32
N ASP A 285 11.18 4.00 -5.54
CA ASP A 285 12.40 4.76 -5.85
C ASP A 285 12.34 6.17 -5.26
N PHE A 286 11.18 6.83 -5.40
CA PHE A 286 10.96 8.16 -4.82
C PHE A 286 11.06 8.16 -3.29
N ILE A 287 10.40 7.21 -2.62
CA ILE A 287 10.48 7.06 -1.16
C ILE A 287 11.92 6.82 -0.72
N ARG A 288 12.63 5.91 -1.39
CA ARG A 288 14.02 5.57 -1.10
C ARG A 288 14.93 6.79 -1.23
N GLN A 289 14.77 7.56 -2.30
CA GLN A 289 15.53 8.79 -2.55
C GLN A 289 15.37 9.82 -1.42
N HIS A 290 14.20 9.91 -0.79
CA HIS A 290 13.91 10.90 0.24
C HIS A 290 14.13 10.42 1.68
N LEU A 291 14.25 9.11 1.90
CA LEU A 291 14.54 8.54 3.23
C LEU A 291 16.01 8.16 3.44
N GLN A 292 16.82 8.09 2.39
CA GLN A 292 18.25 7.76 2.48
C GLN A 292 19.18 8.99 2.63
N LYS A 293 18.60 10.18 2.79
CA LYS A 293 19.36 11.45 2.94
C LYS A 293 19.68 11.75 4.39
#